data_4b9c6134fa929f719d214164efd07c7e
#
_entry.id   4b9c6134fa929f719d214164efd07c7e
#
_cell.length_a   1.000
_cell.length_b   1.000
_cell.length_c   1.000
_cell.angle_alpha   90.00
_cell.angle_beta   90.00
_cell.angle_gamma   90.00
#
_symmetry.space_group_name_H-M   'P 1'
#
loop_
_entity.id
_entity.type
_entity.pdbx_description
1 polymer ?
#
loop_
_entity_poly.entity_id
_entity_poly.type
_entity_poly.pdbx_seq_one_letter_code
_entity_poly.pdbx_strand_id
1 'polypeptide(L)'
;MKAYQELSKEELLTLKAELNAAYEDAKGKGLKLDMSRGKPAVNQLDMTMDYLDVVNSQSAMKAEDGMDVRNYGGLDGIPEAKKLIADILEVKPENVIVCGNASLNIMYDTVSRAMTHGLLGNTPDRKSVV
;
A
#
# COMPACT_ATOMS: atom_id res chain seq x y z
N MET A 1 29.14 10.10 -9.20
CA MET A 1 29.40 11.16 -8.21
C MET A 1 30.47 10.61 -7.26
N LYS A 2 31.56 11.34 -7.02
CA LYS A 2 32.59 10.90 -6.03
C LYS A 2 31.95 10.82 -4.65
N ALA A 3 32.35 9.87 -3.83
CA ALA A 3 31.93 9.82 -2.43
C ALA A 3 32.45 11.06 -1.68
N TYR A 4 31.71 11.57 -0.70
CA TYR A 4 32.15 12.76 0.08
C TYR A 4 33.54 12.62 0.70
N GLN A 5 33.93 11.39 1.03
CA GLN A 5 35.26 11.06 1.60
C GLN A 5 36.41 11.21 0.58
N GLU A 6 36.11 11.24 -0.71
CA GLU A 6 37.06 11.35 -1.82
C GLU A 6 37.22 12.81 -2.31
N LEU A 7 36.44 13.74 -1.75
CA LEU A 7 36.44 15.14 -2.13
C LEU A 7 37.53 15.90 -1.33
N SER A 8 38.21 16.81 -2.01
CA SER A 8 39.13 17.76 -1.36
C SER A 8 38.31 18.75 -0.48
N LYS A 9 39.02 19.43 0.43
CA LYS A 9 38.43 20.48 1.25
C LYS A 9 37.77 21.59 0.40
N GLU A 10 38.40 21.95 -0.70
CA GLU A 10 37.89 22.99 -1.62
C GLU A 10 36.64 22.53 -2.36
N GLU A 11 36.64 21.29 -2.86
CA GLU A 11 35.46 20.66 -3.49
C GLU A 11 34.27 20.58 -2.50
N LEU A 12 34.55 20.23 -1.23
CA LEU A 12 33.51 20.19 -0.19
C LEU A 12 32.96 21.58 0.15
N LEU A 13 33.78 22.61 0.17
CA LEU A 13 33.34 23.99 0.42
C LEU A 13 32.47 24.51 -0.73
N THR A 14 32.87 24.23 -1.96
CA THR A 14 32.07 24.58 -3.15
C THR A 14 30.72 23.87 -3.13
N LEU A 15 30.71 22.56 -2.92
CA LEU A 15 29.48 21.78 -2.82
C LEU A 15 28.58 22.25 -1.68
N LYS A 16 29.14 22.61 -0.53
CA LYS A 16 28.40 23.20 0.59
C LYS A 16 27.72 24.51 0.19
N ALA A 17 28.42 25.37 -0.54
CA ALA A 17 27.86 26.64 -0.99
C ALA A 17 26.69 26.42 -2.00
N GLU A 18 26.87 25.50 -2.95
CA GLU A 18 25.81 25.12 -3.91
C GLU A 18 24.58 24.55 -3.21
N LEU A 19 24.75 23.62 -2.27
CA LEU A 19 23.65 23.01 -1.52
C LEU A 19 22.94 24.03 -0.62
N ASN A 20 23.67 24.96 -0.01
CA ASN A 20 23.05 26.03 0.76
C ASN A 20 22.24 26.99 -0.13
N ALA A 21 22.74 27.33 -1.30
CA ALA A 21 22.01 28.16 -2.25
C ALA A 21 20.71 27.47 -2.72
N ALA A 22 20.78 26.19 -3.05
CA ALA A 22 19.63 25.40 -3.43
C ALA A 22 18.60 25.26 -2.28
N TYR A 23 19.07 25.12 -1.04
CA TYR A 23 18.21 25.08 0.14
C TYR A 23 17.47 26.40 0.37
N GLU A 24 18.17 27.54 0.33
CA GLU A 24 17.57 28.85 0.50
C GLU A 24 16.61 29.20 -0.64
N ASP A 25 16.90 28.79 -1.89
CA ASP A 25 15.95 28.91 -3.02
C ASP A 25 14.66 28.11 -2.76
N ALA A 26 14.81 26.84 -2.35
CA ALA A 26 13.64 25.99 -2.02
C ALA A 26 12.82 26.59 -0.87
N LYS A 27 13.47 27.09 0.16
CA LYS A 27 12.83 27.75 1.31
C LYS A 27 12.14 29.04 0.90
N GLY A 28 12.75 29.83 0.02
CA GLY A 28 12.19 31.08 -0.52
C GLY A 28 10.90 30.88 -1.33
N LYS A 29 10.65 29.68 -1.84
CA LYS A 29 9.40 29.35 -2.55
C LYS A 29 8.15 29.31 -1.66
N GLY A 30 8.32 29.34 -0.34
CA GLY A 30 7.21 29.37 0.62
C GLY A 30 6.25 28.19 0.54
N LEU A 31 6.74 27.04 0.09
CA LEU A 31 5.93 25.82 -0.09
C LEU A 31 5.38 25.34 1.25
N LYS A 32 4.07 25.11 1.29
CA LYS A 32 3.39 24.50 2.43
C LYS A 32 3.21 23.01 2.19
N LEU A 33 4.27 22.26 2.37
CA LEU A 33 4.28 20.80 2.16
C LEU A 33 4.12 20.08 3.50
N ASP A 34 3.19 19.15 3.57
CA ASP A 34 3.01 18.24 4.70
C ASP A 34 3.56 16.86 4.31
N MET A 35 4.66 16.49 4.92
CA MET A 35 5.29 15.17 4.73
C MET A 35 5.04 14.22 5.92
N SER A 36 4.20 14.60 6.85
CA SER A 36 3.92 13.80 8.06
C SER A 36 3.17 12.50 7.77
N ARG A 37 2.40 12.47 6.69
CA ARG A 37 1.66 11.29 6.22
C ARG A 37 1.54 11.28 4.71
N GLY A 38 1.64 10.06 4.12
CA GLY A 38 1.32 9.84 2.71
C GLY A 38 -0.20 9.90 2.50
N LYS A 39 -0.73 11.08 2.20
CA LYS A 39 -2.14 11.28 1.86
C LYS A 39 -2.25 11.70 0.40
N PRO A 40 -3.18 11.12 -0.38
CA PRO A 40 -3.49 11.62 -1.71
C PRO A 40 -3.94 13.09 -1.63
N ALA A 41 -3.56 13.89 -2.62
CA ALA A 41 -4.06 15.26 -2.78
C ALA A 41 -5.55 15.24 -3.21
N VAL A 42 -6.26 16.33 -2.97
CA VAL A 42 -7.70 16.44 -3.28
C VAL A 42 -7.99 16.12 -4.75
N ASN A 43 -7.21 16.66 -5.67
CA ASN A 43 -7.35 16.38 -7.10
C ASN A 43 -7.13 14.91 -7.48
N GLN A 44 -6.33 14.16 -6.71
CA GLN A 44 -6.17 12.72 -6.90
C GLN A 44 -7.41 11.95 -6.41
N LEU A 45 -8.02 12.41 -5.32
CA LEU A 45 -9.27 11.83 -4.81
C LEU A 45 -10.43 12.12 -5.77
N ASP A 46 -10.49 13.33 -6.33
CA ASP A 46 -11.52 13.71 -7.29
C ASP A 46 -11.52 12.82 -8.54
N MET A 47 -10.34 12.34 -8.97
CA MET A 47 -10.22 11.40 -10.10
C MET A 47 -10.93 10.06 -9.88
N THR A 48 -11.21 9.69 -8.63
CA THR A 48 -11.83 8.41 -8.28
C THR A 48 -13.29 8.54 -7.88
N MET A 49 -13.85 9.75 -7.89
CA MET A 49 -15.23 9.98 -7.45
C MET A 49 -16.26 9.22 -8.28
N ASP A 50 -16.04 9.08 -9.59
CA ASP A 50 -16.93 8.33 -10.48
C ASP A 50 -17.05 6.84 -10.09
N TYR A 51 -16.09 6.30 -9.31
CA TYR A 51 -16.20 4.92 -8.81
C TYR A 51 -17.37 4.71 -7.87
N LEU A 52 -17.88 5.76 -7.24
CA LEU A 52 -19.06 5.67 -6.38
C LEU A 52 -20.34 5.34 -7.17
N ASP A 53 -20.35 5.65 -8.45
CA ASP A 53 -21.50 5.44 -9.32
C ASP A 53 -21.39 4.14 -10.16
N VAL A 54 -20.27 3.43 -10.08
CA VAL A 54 -20.05 2.17 -10.83
C VAL A 54 -20.99 1.06 -10.32
N VAL A 55 -21.22 1.00 -9.01
CA VAL A 55 -22.11 0.01 -8.41
C VAL A 55 -23.42 0.69 -8.01
N ASN A 56 -24.47 0.39 -8.75
CA ASN A 56 -25.81 0.95 -8.53
C ASN A 56 -26.90 -0.10 -8.82
N SER A 57 -28.17 0.29 -8.77
CA SER A 57 -29.31 -0.62 -8.97
C SER A 57 -29.37 -1.27 -10.37
N GLN A 58 -28.59 -0.77 -11.33
CA GLN A 58 -28.53 -1.29 -12.70
C GLN A 58 -27.29 -2.17 -12.94
N SER A 59 -26.38 -2.25 -11.96
CA SER A 59 -25.16 -3.03 -12.09
C SER A 59 -25.45 -4.53 -12.06
N ALA A 60 -24.65 -5.31 -12.76
CA ALA A 60 -24.68 -6.77 -12.67
C ALA A 60 -24.31 -7.20 -11.24
N MET A 61 -25.18 -7.96 -10.60
CA MET A 61 -25.04 -8.39 -9.20
C MET A 61 -24.57 -9.84 -9.08
N LYS A 62 -24.05 -10.41 -10.17
CA LYS A 62 -23.49 -11.77 -10.18
C LYS A 62 -22.03 -11.71 -10.60
N ALA A 63 -21.18 -12.36 -9.82
CA ALA A 63 -19.82 -12.64 -10.19
C ALA A 63 -19.73 -13.67 -11.34
N GLU A 64 -18.57 -13.83 -11.96
CA GLU A 64 -18.38 -14.74 -13.11
C GLU A 64 -18.66 -16.21 -12.77
N ASP A 65 -18.52 -16.60 -11.50
CA ASP A 65 -18.89 -17.93 -10.99
C ASP A 65 -20.39 -18.10 -10.71
N GLY A 66 -21.18 -17.04 -10.94
CA GLY A 66 -22.63 -17.00 -10.73
C GLY A 66 -23.05 -16.63 -9.30
N MET A 67 -22.11 -16.40 -8.38
CA MET A 67 -22.41 -15.97 -7.02
C MET A 67 -23.09 -14.59 -7.02
N ASP A 68 -24.18 -14.44 -6.27
CA ASP A 68 -24.85 -13.14 -6.06
C ASP A 68 -24.06 -12.33 -5.04
N VAL A 69 -23.41 -11.25 -5.50
CA VAL A 69 -22.53 -10.41 -4.68
C VAL A 69 -23.23 -9.65 -3.57
N ARG A 70 -24.55 -9.65 -3.55
CA ARG A 70 -25.37 -9.05 -2.47
C ARG A 70 -25.54 -9.98 -1.27
N ASN A 71 -25.16 -11.24 -1.42
CA ASN A 71 -25.33 -12.27 -0.39
C ASN A 71 -23.99 -12.61 0.26
N TYR A 72 -24.05 -13.21 1.44
CA TYR A 72 -22.87 -13.76 2.11
C TYR A 72 -22.51 -15.14 1.54
N GLY A 73 -21.27 -15.61 1.80
CA GLY A 73 -20.82 -16.97 1.45
C GLY A 73 -19.46 -17.04 0.78
N GLY A 74 -19.02 -15.97 0.13
CA GLY A 74 -17.64 -15.86 -0.36
C GLY A 74 -16.70 -15.49 0.78
N LEU A 75 -15.64 -16.29 0.99
CA LEU A 75 -14.72 -16.09 2.12
C LEU A 75 -13.45 -15.33 1.72
N ASP A 76 -13.08 -15.34 0.46
CA ASP A 76 -11.77 -14.90 -0.03
C ASP A 76 -11.84 -13.92 -1.22
N GLY A 77 -13.03 -13.44 -1.54
CA GLY A 77 -13.28 -12.48 -2.61
C GLY A 77 -13.88 -13.10 -3.87
N ILE A 78 -14.44 -12.26 -4.73
CA ILE A 78 -14.98 -12.67 -6.02
C ILE A 78 -13.86 -12.98 -7.01
N PRO A 79 -14.08 -13.90 -7.98
CA PRO A 79 -13.03 -14.30 -8.93
C PRO A 79 -12.40 -13.13 -9.69
N GLU A 80 -13.19 -12.15 -10.08
CA GLU A 80 -12.72 -10.97 -10.81
C GLU A 80 -11.74 -10.14 -9.99
N ALA A 81 -12.04 -9.91 -8.72
CA ALA A 81 -11.16 -9.16 -7.83
C ALA A 81 -9.87 -9.94 -7.55
N LYS A 82 -9.96 -11.26 -7.36
CA LYS A 82 -8.78 -12.11 -7.16
C LYS A 82 -7.87 -12.10 -8.39
N LYS A 83 -8.42 -12.18 -9.60
CA LYS A 83 -7.66 -12.11 -10.85
C LYS A 83 -6.96 -10.76 -11.00
N LEU A 84 -7.69 -9.67 -10.81
CA LEU A 84 -7.15 -8.31 -10.91
C LEU A 84 -5.96 -8.09 -9.96
N ILE A 85 -6.11 -8.49 -8.71
CA ILE A 85 -5.04 -8.34 -7.71
C ILE A 85 -3.89 -9.30 -7.98
N ALA A 86 -4.17 -10.52 -8.44
CA ALA A 86 -3.15 -11.50 -8.81
C ALA A 86 -2.24 -10.99 -9.93
N ASP A 87 -2.82 -10.36 -10.95
CA ASP A 87 -2.07 -9.75 -12.06
C ASP A 87 -1.15 -8.62 -11.56
N ILE A 88 -1.65 -7.76 -10.65
CA ILE A 88 -0.86 -6.67 -10.07
C ILE A 88 0.31 -7.21 -9.22
N LEU A 89 0.08 -8.28 -8.46
CA LEU A 89 1.06 -8.87 -7.55
C LEU A 89 1.95 -9.94 -8.22
N GLU A 90 1.71 -10.26 -9.49
CA GLU A 90 2.40 -11.33 -10.23
C GLU A 90 2.35 -12.69 -9.51
N VAL A 91 1.18 -13.01 -8.96
CA VAL A 91 0.89 -14.28 -8.28
C VAL A 91 -0.30 -14.98 -8.93
N LYS A 92 -0.60 -16.21 -8.52
CA LYS A 92 -1.80 -16.92 -8.97
C LYS A 92 -3.04 -16.46 -8.21
N PRO A 93 -4.23 -16.40 -8.87
CA PRO A 93 -5.48 -15.98 -8.19
C PRO A 93 -5.84 -16.80 -6.95
N GLU A 94 -5.50 -18.09 -6.92
CA GLU A 94 -5.73 -18.95 -5.75
C GLU A 94 -4.89 -18.55 -4.52
N ASN A 95 -3.83 -17.76 -4.72
CA ASN A 95 -2.99 -17.23 -3.64
C ASN A 95 -3.44 -15.83 -3.15
N VAL A 96 -4.57 -15.32 -3.68
CA VAL A 96 -5.12 -14.01 -3.31
C VAL A 96 -6.34 -14.19 -2.43
N ILE A 97 -6.35 -13.49 -1.32
CA ILE A 97 -7.51 -13.34 -0.44
C ILE A 97 -7.87 -11.86 -0.40
N VAL A 98 -9.07 -11.53 -0.84
CA VAL A 98 -9.61 -10.16 -0.79
C VAL A 98 -10.43 -10.03 0.50
N CYS A 99 -10.04 -9.10 1.34
CA CYS A 99 -10.70 -8.86 2.62
C CYS A 99 -10.89 -7.35 2.85
N GLY A 100 -11.26 -6.95 4.06
CA GLY A 100 -11.53 -5.55 4.38
C GLY A 100 -10.34 -4.62 4.17
N ASN A 101 -10.60 -3.31 4.11
CA ASN A 101 -9.61 -2.27 3.82
C ASN A 101 -8.75 -1.84 5.02
N ALA A 102 -8.97 -2.42 6.21
CA ALA A 102 -8.21 -2.08 7.41
C ALA A 102 -6.94 -2.93 7.51
N SER A 103 -5.88 -2.53 6.81
CA SER A 103 -4.62 -3.28 6.73
C SER A 103 -4.00 -3.61 8.08
N LEU A 104 -4.09 -2.72 9.07
CA LEU A 104 -3.59 -2.98 10.42
C LEU A 104 -4.33 -4.13 11.11
N ASN A 105 -5.65 -4.25 10.92
CA ASN A 105 -6.42 -5.38 11.45
C ASN A 105 -6.00 -6.68 10.78
N ILE A 106 -5.80 -6.66 9.47
CA ILE A 106 -5.34 -7.85 8.70
C ILE A 106 -3.97 -8.30 9.17
N MET A 107 -3.04 -7.35 9.37
CA MET A 107 -1.70 -7.64 9.89
C MET A 107 -1.77 -8.24 11.31
N TYR A 108 -2.57 -7.64 12.19
CA TYR A 108 -2.77 -8.14 13.54
C TYR A 108 -3.35 -9.57 13.54
N ASP A 109 -4.41 -9.80 12.77
CA ASP A 109 -5.03 -11.12 12.67
C ASP A 109 -4.05 -12.17 12.14
N THR A 110 -3.27 -11.83 11.13
CA THR A 110 -2.27 -12.74 10.55
C THR A 110 -1.22 -13.13 11.58
N VAL A 111 -0.62 -12.14 12.26
CA VAL A 111 0.40 -12.40 13.29
C VAL A 111 -0.20 -13.14 14.47
N SER A 112 -1.37 -12.73 14.95
CA SER A 112 -2.06 -13.38 16.07
C SER A 112 -2.37 -14.84 15.78
N ARG A 113 -2.88 -15.16 14.59
CA ARG A 113 -3.14 -16.54 14.15
C ARG A 113 -1.87 -17.36 14.04
N ALA A 114 -0.81 -16.80 13.46
CA ALA A 114 0.49 -17.46 13.38
C ALA A 114 1.02 -17.84 14.77
N MET A 115 0.89 -16.94 15.73
CA MET A 115 1.36 -17.18 17.10
C MET A 115 0.48 -18.13 17.91
N THR A 116 -0.82 -18.11 17.69
CA THR A 116 -1.77 -18.91 18.50
C THR A 116 -2.06 -20.29 17.90
N HIS A 117 -2.06 -20.41 16.59
CA HIS A 117 -2.43 -21.64 15.86
C HIS A 117 -1.27 -22.24 15.06
N GLY A 118 -0.19 -21.47 14.83
CA GLY A 118 0.89 -21.84 13.93
C GLY A 118 0.57 -21.60 12.46
N LEU A 119 1.55 -21.86 11.59
CA LEU A 119 1.46 -21.72 10.14
C LEU A 119 1.96 -22.97 9.43
N LEU A 120 1.24 -23.41 8.39
CA LEU A 120 1.67 -24.46 7.45
C LEU A 120 2.19 -25.73 8.15
N GLY A 121 1.50 -26.20 9.20
CA GLY A 121 1.88 -27.40 9.93
C GLY A 121 2.93 -27.18 11.01
N ASN A 122 3.43 -25.97 11.20
CA ASN A 122 4.28 -25.62 12.33
C ASN A 122 3.43 -25.35 13.58
N THR A 123 3.92 -25.82 14.71
CA THR A 123 3.30 -25.53 16.01
C THR A 123 3.41 -24.04 16.36
N PRO A 124 2.44 -23.49 17.12
CA PRO A 124 2.53 -22.12 17.61
C PRO A 124 3.85 -21.89 18.36
N ASP A 125 4.61 -20.89 17.96
CA ASP A 125 5.82 -20.51 18.68
C ASP A 125 5.49 -19.48 19.76
N ARG A 126 5.42 -19.93 21.00
CA ARG A 126 5.18 -19.05 22.16
C ARG A 126 6.47 -18.47 22.75
N LYS A 127 7.64 -18.80 22.20
CA LYS A 127 8.93 -18.45 22.79
C LYS A 127 9.74 -17.42 22.00
N SER A 128 9.44 -17.21 20.73
CA SER A 128 10.20 -16.28 19.89
C SER A 128 9.54 -14.90 19.79
N VAL A 129 9.11 -14.34 20.90
CA VAL A 129 8.85 -12.90 20.96
C VAL A 129 10.18 -12.23 21.34
N VAL A 130 11.03 -12.09 20.37
CA VAL A 130 12.21 -11.24 20.51
C VAL A 130 12.18 -10.20 19.42
#